data_42c21aaed45fa88a1def8c11e85fec0a
#
_entry.id   42c21aaed45fa88a1def8c11e85fec0a
#
_cell.length_a   1.000
_cell.length_b   1.000
_cell.length_c   1.000
_cell.angle_alpha   90.00
_cell.angle_beta   90.00
_cell.angle_gamma   90.00
#
_symmetry.space_group_name_H-M   'P 1'
#
loop_
_entity.id
_entity.type
_entity.pdbx_description
1 polymer ?
#
loop_
_entity_poly.entity_id
_entity_poly.type
_entity_poly.pdbx_seq_one_letter_code
_entity_poly.pdbx_strand_id
1 'polypeptide(L)'
;MPRAAPGRGIFVPYAIYKSGGGVLYYKSAMISIALSRYDHNAKKRRFAALVCFKGRITIMAKSLTRKQFDILVVLAEAEKPLSQRQIEEKTEYSLGTVNRTMQELSELGFAAAGEITPAGAAALEPYRAKRAIFIAAGFGSRMVPITFNTPKPLVRVHGQRIIDGLIDACLEAGINEIYIVRGYLAEQFDQLLYKYPMVKFLDNAVYNEANNISSSMAARHLLSNAYVLEADLVISNPKIITKYHYRSDFLAIPKDRTDDWCFTVKDGIITEEKVGGLNCWQMVGISYWDEEDGRKLAADIEHTYAQPGGKERYWEQVPLVFHKDHYQVEVRPCRDEDIIEIDTFRELKAIDKTYDV
;
A
#
# COMPACT_ATOMS: atom_id res chain seq x y z
N MET A 1 -36.06 18.63 35.94
CA MET A 1 -35.10 18.27 34.85
C MET A 1 -35.80 18.50 33.53
N PRO A 2 -35.41 19.49 32.74
CA PRO A 2 -36.05 19.73 31.45
C PRO A 2 -35.45 18.81 30.37
N ARG A 3 -36.32 18.27 29.50
CA ARG A 3 -36.02 17.47 28.33
C ARG A 3 -35.25 18.35 27.33
N ALA A 4 -34.10 17.86 26.87
CA ALA A 4 -33.34 18.51 25.80
C ALA A 4 -34.07 18.32 24.45
N ALA A 5 -34.28 19.43 23.76
CA ALA A 5 -34.81 19.48 22.41
C ALA A 5 -33.75 18.99 21.38
N PRO A 6 -34.16 18.42 20.23
CA PRO A 6 -33.23 17.95 19.21
C PRO A 6 -32.54 19.10 18.46
N GLY A 7 -31.24 19.05 18.45
CA GLY A 7 -30.32 19.58 17.47
C GLY A 7 -30.55 20.98 16.88
N ARG A 8 -30.13 22.03 17.59
CA ARG A 8 -29.75 23.29 16.91
C ARG A 8 -28.27 23.26 16.65
N GLY A 9 -27.89 23.33 15.37
CA GLY A 9 -26.50 23.50 14.96
C GLY A 9 -25.95 24.82 15.49
N ILE A 10 -24.83 24.75 16.18
CA ILE A 10 -24.15 25.93 16.72
C ILE A 10 -23.17 26.38 15.63
N PHE A 11 -23.33 27.60 15.15
CA PHE A 11 -22.38 28.26 14.26
C PHE A 11 -21.22 28.80 15.08
N VAL A 12 -20.04 28.24 14.95
CA VAL A 12 -18.83 28.70 15.63
C VAL A 12 -17.83 29.16 14.56
N PRO A 13 -17.48 30.43 14.49
CA PRO A 13 -16.55 30.94 13.46
C PRO A 13 -15.12 30.39 13.62
N TYR A 14 -14.77 29.94 14.81
CA TYR A 14 -13.50 29.26 15.09
C TYR A 14 -13.72 28.26 16.23
N ALA A 15 -13.39 27.01 16.04
CA ALA A 15 -13.34 26.03 17.11
C ALA A 15 -11.92 25.47 17.25
N ILE A 16 -11.35 25.62 18.45
CA ILE A 16 -10.12 24.94 18.84
C ILE A 16 -10.57 23.79 19.76
N TYR A 17 -10.36 22.55 19.34
CA TYR A 17 -10.55 21.39 20.17
C TYR A 17 -9.21 20.76 20.51
N LYS A 18 -8.95 20.60 21.79
CA LYS A 18 -7.82 19.85 22.33
C LYS A 18 -8.34 18.52 22.84
N SER A 19 -8.11 17.43 22.13
CA SER A 19 -8.17 16.08 22.69
C SER A 19 -6.77 15.50 22.63
N GLY A 20 -6.37 14.75 23.65
CA GLY A 20 -5.00 14.34 23.91
C GLY A 20 -4.19 13.96 22.68
N GLY A 21 -3.43 14.90 22.11
CA GLY A 21 -2.41 14.66 21.12
C GLY A 21 -2.46 15.48 19.83
N GLY A 22 -3.49 16.27 19.51
CA GLY A 22 -3.51 17.02 18.24
C GLY A 22 -4.37 18.28 18.27
N VAL A 23 -3.97 19.31 17.50
CA VAL A 23 -4.71 20.57 17.30
C VAL A 23 -5.23 20.62 15.87
N LEU A 24 -6.55 20.74 15.71
CA LEU A 24 -7.20 20.87 14.40
C LEU A 24 -7.75 22.28 14.20
N TYR A 25 -7.41 22.92 13.08
CA TYR A 25 -7.91 24.22 12.67
C TYR A 25 -8.92 24.11 11.52
N TYR A 26 -10.10 24.71 11.66
CA TYR A 26 -11.08 24.85 10.57
C TYR A 26 -11.59 26.28 10.44
N LYS A 27 -11.65 26.75 9.21
CA LYS A 27 -12.22 28.05 8.83
C LYS A 27 -13.63 27.81 8.31
N SER A 28 -14.64 28.33 9.02
CA SER A 28 -16.07 28.35 8.60
C SER A 28 -16.67 27.00 8.18
N ALA A 29 -17.09 26.18 9.14
CA ALA A 29 -17.86 24.97 8.86
C ALA A 29 -18.95 24.78 9.93
N MET A 30 -20.11 24.27 9.50
CA MET A 30 -21.14 23.81 10.44
C MET A 30 -20.77 22.41 10.90
N ILE A 31 -20.43 22.26 12.18
CA ILE A 31 -20.06 20.97 12.80
C ILE A 31 -21.27 20.46 13.57
N SER A 32 -21.85 19.34 13.11
CA SER A 32 -22.79 18.57 13.93
C SER A 32 -22.02 17.44 14.62
N ILE A 33 -21.85 17.54 15.92
CA ILE A 33 -21.23 16.48 16.73
C ILE A 33 -22.36 15.63 17.28
N ALA A 34 -22.50 14.41 16.82
CA ALA A 34 -23.34 13.41 17.47
C ALA A 34 -22.54 12.80 18.64
N LEU A 35 -22.76 13.28 19.85
CA LEU A 35 -22.24 12.67 21.07
C LEU A 35 -23.12 11.48 21.43
N SER A 36 -22.66 10.25 21.20
CA SER A 36 -23.26 9.07 21.81
C SER A 36 -22.92 9.07 23.32
N ARG A 37 -23.89 8.67 24.15
CA ARG A 37 -23.81 8.71 25.62
C ARG A 37 -22.57 7.99 26.14
N TYR A 38 -21.84 8.67 27.01
CA TYR A 38 -20.68 8.16 27.73
C TYR A 38 -21.13 7.10 28.74
N ASP A 39 -20.63 5.87 28.59
CA ASP A 39 -20.74 4.83 29.60
C ASP A 39 -19.41 4.73 30.35
N HIS A 40 -19.41 4.98 31.64
CA HIS A 40 -18.21 5.09 32.47
C HIS A 40 -17.48 3.77 32.70
N ASN A 41 -18.03 2.61 32.26
CA ASN A 41 -17.48 1.28 32.54
C ASN A 41 -16.79 0.59 31.37
N ALA A 42 -16.65 1.23 30.19
CA ALA A 42 -16.00 0.62 29.05
C ALA A 42 -14.55 1.11 28.88
N LYS A 43 -13.60 0.33 29.36
CA LYS A 43 -12.17 0.54 29.09
C LYS A 43 -11.89 0.47 27.58
N LYS A 44 -11.41 1.60 27.01
CA LYS A 44 -10.84 1.78 25.67
C LYS A 44 -11.78 1.51 24.50
N ARG A 45 -12.69 2.45 24.19
CA ARG A 45 -13.23 2.60 22.83
C ARG A 45 -12.50 3.73 22.11
N ARG A 46 -11.86 3.42 20.98
CA ARG A 46 -11.30 4.41 20.06
C ARG A 46 -12.49 5.12 19.39
N PHE A 47 -12.59 6.42 19.56
CA PHE A 47 -13.65 7.23 18.95
C PHE A 47 -13.24 7.58 17.51
N ALA A 48 -14.11 7.27 16.55
CA ALA A 48 -14.08 7.89 15.23
C ALA A 48 -14.82 9.23 15.33
N ALA A 49 -14.16 10.33 14.98
CA ALA A 49 -14.84 11.62 14.83
C ALA A 49 -15.52 11.67 13.47
N LEU A 50 -16.84 11.64 13.45
CA LEU A 50 -17.64 11.79 12.24
C LEU A 50 -17.80 13.29 11.99
N VAL A 51 -17.16 13.83 10.94
CA VAL A 51 -17.34 15.21 10.51
C VAL A 51 -18.21 15.24 9.26
N CYS A 52 -19.42 15.81 9.37
CA CYS A 52 -20.31 15.99 8.23
C CYS A 52 -20.10 17.40 7.64
N PHE A 53 -19.49 17.47 6.44
CA PHE A 53 -19.29 18.73 5.71
C PHE A 53 -20.12 18.71 4.43
N LYS A 54 -21.05 19.66 4.27
CA LYS A 54 -21.95 19.75 3.09
C LYS A 54 -22.62 18.43 2.69
N GLY A 55 -23.09 17.66 3.68
CA GLY A 55 -23.75 16.37 3.42
C GLY A 55 -22.79 15.21 3.07
N ARG A 56 -21.47 15.39 3.21
CA ARG A 56 -20.48 14.31 3.10
C ARG A 56 -19.96 13.92 4.49
N ILE A 57 -20.02 12.63 4.78
CA ILE A 57 -19.41 12.04 5.98
C ILE A 57 -17.91 11.88 5.65
N THR A 58 -17.05 12.59 6.37
CA THR A 58 -15.59 12.42 6.26
C THR A 58 -15.11 11.69 7.52
N ILE A 59 -14.62 10.48 7.36
CA ILE A 59 -13.95 9.74 8.42
C ILE A 59 -12.47 10.13 8.36
N MET A 60 -11.99 10.79 9.43
CA MET A 60 -10.67 11.44 9.45
C MET A 60 -9.52 10.55 9.93
N ALA A 61 -9.77 9.29 10.33
CA ALA A 61 -8.73 8.37 10.77
C ALA A 61 -9.13 6.90 10.50
N LYS A 62 -8.16 6.03 10.39
CA LYS A 62 -8.35 4.58 10.39
C LYS A 62 -9.02 4.17 11.71
N SER A 63 -10.28 3.78 11.67
CA SER A 63 -11.10 3.50 12.85
C SER A 63 -11.62 2.06 12.91
N LEU A 64 -11.48 1.31 11.80
CA LEU A 64 -11.91 -0.08 11.71
C LEU A 64 -10.98 -1.00 12.51
N THR A 65 -11.56 -1.99 13.18
CA THR A 65 -10.78 -3.14 13.65
C THR A 65 -10.35 -3.98 12.44
N ARG A 66 -9.32 -4.82 12.60
CA ARG A 66 -8.87 -5.71 11.51
C ARG A 66 -10.01 -6.54 10.93
N LYS A 67 -10.83 -7.15 11.78
CA LYS A 67 -11.96 -7.98 11.33
C LYS A 67 -13.03 -7.18 10.56
N GLN A 68 -13.33 -5.97 11.02
CA GLN A 68 -14.25 -5.08 10.32
C GLN A 68 -13.71 -4.66 8.96
N PHE A 69 -12.42 -4.34 8.89
CA PHE A 69 -11.74 -4.02 7.64
C PHE A 69 -11.79 -5.18 6.66
N ASP A 70 -11.34 -6.37 7.07
CA ASP A 70 -11.26 -7.55 6.20
C ASP A 70 -12.65 -7.91 5.64
N ILE A 71 -13.69 -7.90 6.48
CA ILE A 71 -15.06 -8.18 6.03
C ILE A 71 -15.57 -7.07 5.09
N LEU A 72 -15.31 -5.80 5.38
CA LEU A 72 -15.71 -4.71 4.48
C LEU A 72 -15.00 -4.77 3.13
N VAL A 73 -13.74 -5.18 3.08
CA VAL A 73 -13.01 -5.40 1.81
C VAL A 73 -13.69 -6.49 1.00
N VAL A 74 -13.99 -7.64 1.63
CA VAL A 74 -14.70 -8.74 0.96
C VAL A 74 -16.07 -8.30 0.42
N LEU A 75 -16.81 -7.49 1.17
CA LEU A 75 -18.10 -6.94 0.71
C LEU A 75 -17.91 -5.89 -0.41
N ALA A 76 -16.84 -5.10 -0.38
CA ALA A 76 -16.55 -4.10 -1.40
C ALA A 76 -16.14 -4.70 -2.75
N GLU A 77 -15.55 -5.90 -2.74
CA GLU A 77 -15.12 -6.64 -3.92
C GLU A 77 -16.21 -7.57 -4.48
N ALA A 78 -17.32 -7.73 -3.75
CA ALA A 78 -18.40 -8.62 -4.15
C ALA A 78 -19.31 -7.95 -5.19
N GLU A 79 -19.58 -8.68 -6.27
CA GLU A 79 -20.56 -8.24 -7.31
C GLU A 79 -22.02 -8.43 -6.89
N LYS A 80 -22.26 -9.25 -5.86
CA LYS A 80 -23.60 -9.64 -5.37
C LYS A 80 -23.58 -9.72 -3.86
N PRO A 81 -24.75 -9.58 -3.20
CA PRO A 81 -24.87 -9.75 -1.75
C PRO A 81 -24.30 -11.09 -1.29
N LEU A 82 -23.47 -11.08 -0.26
CA LEU A 82 -22.85 -12.28 0.30
C LEU A 82 -23.60 -12.77 1.53
N SER A 83 -23.81 -14.08 1.61
CA SER A 83 -24.21 -14.74 2.84
C SER A 83 -23.03 -14.80 3.83
N GLN A 84 -23.33 -14.97 5.12
CA GLN A 84 -22.30 -15.06 6.15
C GLN A 84 -21.34 -16.26 5.96
N ARG A 85 -21.82 -17.36 5.36
CA ARG A 85 -20.97 -18.51 5.00
C ARG A 85 -19.99 -18.19 3.87
N GLN A 86 -20.43 -17.42 2.87
CA GLN A 86 -19.54 -16.97 1.79
C GLN A 86 -18.49 -15.97 2.30
N ILE A 87 -18.82 -15.14 3.31
CA ILE A 87 -17.85 -14.26 3.96
C ILE A 87 -16.85 -15.09 4.79
N GLU A 88 -17.32 -16.11 5.53
CA GLU A 88 -16.46 -17.07 6.25
C GLU A 88 -15.43 -17.73 5.32
N GLU A 89 -15.87 -18.26 4.18
CA GLU A 89 -15.00 -18.88 3.17
C GLU A 89 -13.93 -17.93 2.60
N LYS A 90 -14.25 -16.62 2.53
CA LYS A 90 -13.35 -15.61 1.97
C LYS A 90 -12.41 -14.95 2.98
N THR A 91 -12.72 -15.03 4.28
CA THR A 91 -11.98 -14.31 5.33
C THR A 91 -11.20 -15.22 6.27
N GLU A 92 -11.35 -16.52 6.18
CA GLU A 92 -10.78 -17.53 7.11
C GLU A 92 -11.24 -17.33 8.58
N TYR A 93 -12.22 -16.44 8.84
CA TYR A 93 -12.82 -16.26 10.15
C TYR A 93 -13.91 -17.29 10.39
N SER A 94 -14.06 -17.76 11.65
CA SER A 94 -15.19 -18.61 11.99
C SER A 94 -16.53 -17.91 11.78
N LEU A 95 -17.58 -18.66 11.47
CA LEU A 95 -18.93 -18.15 11.27
C LEU A 95 -19.41 -17.27 12.45
N GLY A 96 -19.08 -17.67 13.69
CA GLY A 96 -19.41 -16.87 14.88
C GLY A 96 -18.72 -15.50 14.90
N THR A 97 -17.47 -15.43 14.40
CA THR A 97 -16.74 -14.16 14.25
C THR A 97 -17.38 -13.30 13.17
N VAL A 98 -17.69 -13.90 12.00
CA VAL A 98 -18.36 -13.21 10.89
C VAL A 98 -19.70 -12.64 11.35
N ASN A 99 -20.55 -13.47 12.01
CA ASN A 99 -21.87 -13.03 12.48
C ASN A 99 -21.77 -11.80 13.41
N ARG A 100 -20.88 -11.87 14.40
CA ARG A 100 -20.69 -10.77 15.34
C ARG A 100 -20.17 -9.51 14.65
N THR A 101 -19.18 -9.65 13.78
CA THR A 101 -18.59 -8.48 13.08
C THR A 101 -19.58 -7.90 12.07
N MET A 102 -20.37 -8.71 11.38
CA MET A 102 -21.45 -8.23 10.51
C MET A 102 -22.54 -7.48 11.28
N GLN A 103 -22.88 -7.93 12.49
CA GLN A 103 -23.78 -7.19 13.36
C GLN A 103 -23.19 -5.83 13.74
N GLU A 104 -21.92 -5.79 14.17
CA GLU A 104 -21.21 -4.53 14.50
C GLU A 104 -21.21 -3.57 13.28
N LEU A 105 -20.91 -4.10 12.07
CA LEU A 105 -20.89 -3.30 10.83
C LEU A 105 -22.29 -2.79 10.47
N SER A 106 -23.34 -3.58 10.72
CA SER A 106 -24.73 -3.18 10.51
C SER A 106 -25.16 -2.09 11.48
N GLU A 107 -24.79 -2.21 12.76
CA GLU A 107 -25.05 -1.19 13.80
C GLU A 107 -24.33 0.14 13.50
N LEU A 108 -23.14 0.09 12.88
CA LEU A 108 -22.39 1.25 12.39
C LEU A 108 -22.96 1.81 11.07
N GLY A 109 -23.88 1.08 10.43
CA GLY A 109 -24.43 1.44 9.12
C GLY A 109 -23.45 1.21 7.95
N PHE A 110 -22.38 0.41 8.12
CA PHE A 110 -21.36 0.14 7.10
C PHE A 110 -21.70 -1.03 6.20
N ALA A 111 -22.53 -1.96 6.67
CA ALA A 111 -23.02 -3.09 5.88
C ALA A 111 -24.52 -3.30 6.10
N ALA A 112 -25.24 -3.76 5.07
CA ALA A 112 -26.64 -4.12 5.14
C ALA A 112 -26.94 -5.25 4.14
N ALA A 113 -27.73 -6.25 4.57
CA ALA A 113 -28.20 -7.35 3.71
C ALA A 113 -27.06 -8.07 2.93
N GLY A 114 -25.86 -8.18 3.49
CA GLY A 114 -24.72 -8.83 2.84
C GLY A 114 -23.98 -7.97 1.82
N GLU A 115 -24.22 -6.67 1.82
CA GLU A 115 -23.58 -5.69 0.94
C GLU A 115 -22.94 -4.55 1.75
N ILE A 116 -21.92 -3.93 1.16
CA ILE A 116 -21.32 -2.71 1.71
C ILE A 116 -22.26 -1.52 1.43
N THR A 117 -22.41 -0.63 2.41
CA THR A 117 -23.15 0.63 2.20
C THR A 117 -22.21 1.74 1.71
N PRO A 118 -22.75 2.88 1.23
CA PRO A 118 -21.94 4.07 0.93
C PRO A 118 -21.13 4.57 2.15
N ALA A 119 -21.64 4.40 3.37
CA ALA A 119 -20.93 4.73 4.59
C ALA A 119 -19.78 3.74 4.85
N GLY A 120 -19.99 2.43 4.60
CA GLY A 120 -18.95 1.42 4.67
C GLY A 120 -17.85 1.64 3.64
N ALA A 121 -18.21 1.97 2.40
CA ALA A 121 -17.22 2.32 1.36
C ALA A 121 -16.40 3.57 1.75
N ALA A 122 -17.04 4.59 2.34
CA ALA A 122 -16.34 5.75 2.88
C ALA A 122 -15.42 5.40 4.06
N ALA A 123 -15.78 4.39 4.88
CA ALA A 123 -14.95 3.91 5.98
C ALA A 123 -13.68 3.18 5.49
N LEU A 124 -13.69 2.61 4.28
CA LEU A 124 -12.51 2.00 3.65
C LEU A 124 -11.58 3.03 2.98
N GLU A 125 -12.02 4.25 2.69
CA GLU A 125 -11.22 5.22 1.94
C GLU A 125 -9.86 5.57 2.61
N PRO A 126 -9.72 5.65 3.95
CA PRO A 126 -8.42 5.84 4.61
C PRO A 126 -7.42 4.69 4.45
N TYR A 127 -7.90 3.54 3.98
CA TYR A 127 -7.10 2.32 3.77
C TYR A 127 -6.74 2.08 2.31
N ARG A 128 -7.18 3.00 1.43
CA ARG A 128 -7.01 2.85 -0.01
C ARG A 128 -5.61 3.22 -0.46
N ALA A 129 -5.00 2.35 -1.30
CA ALA A 129 -3.84 2.67 -2.10
C ALA A 129 -4.22 3.72 -3.17
N LYS A 130 -3.53 4.85 -3.19
CA LYS A 130 -3.85 5.98 -4.07
C LYS A 130 -2.94 6.04 -5.28
N ARG A 131 -1.69 5.60 -5.13
CA ARG A 131 -0.67 5.67 -6.17
C ARG A 131 0.28 4.50 -6.16
N ALA A 132 0.97 4.32 -7.28
CA ALA A 132 2.06 3.37 -7.44
C ALA A 132 3.32 4.11 -7.92
N ILE A 133 4.46 3.77 -7.33
CA ILE A 133 5.77 4.35 -7.62
C ILE A 133 6.68 3.21 -8.03
N PHE A 134 7.16 3.24 -9.28
CA PHE A 134 8.06 2.24 -9.84
C PHE A 134 9.51 2.73 -9.71
N ILE A 135 10.35 1.94 -9.06
CA ILE A 135 11.79 2.17 -8.98
C ILE A 135 12.43 1.57 -10.23
N ALA A 136 12.73 2.40 -11.22
CA ALA A 136 13.09 1.97 -12.58
C ALA A 136 14.36 2.65 -13.11
N ALA A 137 15.17 3.27 -12.27
CA ALA A 137 16.29 4.11 -12.69
C ALA A 137 17.59 3.33 -12.98
N GLY A 138 17.68 2.06 -12.57
CA GLY A 138 18.89 1.25 -12.61
C GLY A 138 19.33 0.84 -14.03
N PHE A 139 20.64 0.56 -14.18
CA PHE A 139 21.26 0.11 -15.44
C PHE A 139 20.86 -1.32 -15.84
N GLY A 140 20.58 -2.21 -14.88
CA GLY A 140 20.29 -3.62 -15.18
C GLY A 140 21.48 -4.40 -15.74
N SER A 141 22.67 -4.21 -15.20
CA SER A 141 23.94 -4.76 -15.70
C SER A 141 23.96 -6.29 -15.85
N ARG A 142 23.19 -7.00 -15.02
CA ARG A 142 23.08 -8.48 -15.07
C ARG A 142 22.31 -9.00 -16.30
N MET A 143 21.60 -8.11 -17.02
CA MET A 143 20.86 -8.43 -18.25
C MET A 143 21.59 -8.01 -19.53
N VAL A 144 22.83 -7.60 -19.46
CA VAL A 144 23.68 -7.37 -20.66
C VAL A 144 23.72 -8.66 -21.48
N PRO A 145 23.61 -8.58 -22.86
CA PRO A 145 23.72 -7.38 -23.69
C PRO A 145 22.41 -6.59 -23.92
N ILE A 146 21.26 -7.10 -23.53
CA ILE A 146 19.95 -6.50 -23.83
C ILE A 146 19.84 -5.08 -23.25
N THR A 147 20.33 -4.91 -22.03
CA THR A 147 20.25 -3.62 -21.33
C THR A 147 21.23 -2.56 -21.80
N PHE A 148 22.10 -2.84 -22.75
CA PHE A 148 22.89 -1.79 -23.42
C PHE A 148 22.02 -0.78 -24.15
N ASN A 149 20.90 -1.23 -24.72
CA ASN A 149 20.04 -0.41 -25.57
C ASN A 149 18.59 -0.30 -25.07
N THR A 150 18.22 -1.01 -23.99
CA THR A 150 16.85 -1.05 -23.50
C THR A 150 16.88 -1.11 -21.97
N PRO A 151 16.26 -0.14 -21.25
CA PRO A 151 16.08 -0.25 -19.79
C PRO A 151 15.43 -1.58 -19.41
N LYS A 152 15.86 -2.21 -18.32
CA LYS A 152 15.35 -3.50 -17.85
C LYS A 152 13.81 -3.55 -17.78
N PRO A 153 13.10 -2.53 -17.25
CA PRO A 153 11.64 -2.52 -17.21
C PRO A 153 10.94 -2.52 -18.58
N LEU A 154 11.63 -2.08 -19.62
CA LEU A 154 11.11 -2.01 -20.99
C LEU A 154 11.46 -3.24 -21.84
N VAL A 155 12.28 -4.16 -21.33
CA VAL A 155 12.55 -5.45 -21.95
C VAL A 155 11.23 -6.21 -22.11
N ARG A 156 11.07 -6.90 -23.24
CA ARG A 156 9.84 -7.65 -23.53
C ARG A 156 9.99 -9.10 -23.11
N VAL A 157 8.95 -9.62 -22.48
CA VAL A 157 8.79 -11.05 -22.18
C VAL A 157 7.50 -11.50 -22.85
N HIS A 158 7.59 -12.49 -23.73
CA HIS A 158 6.46 -12.94 -24.56
C HIS A 158 5.76 -11.78 -25.29
N GLY A 159 6.55 -10.80 -25.75
CA GLY A 159 6.07 -9.65 -26.51
C GLY A 159 5.54 -8.47 -25.67
N GLN A 160 5.35 -8.62 -24.36
CA GLN A 160 4.91 -7.57 -23.44
C GLN A 160 6.10 -7.02 -22.63
N ARG A 161 6.19 -5.70 -22.43
CA ARG A 161 7.23 -5.11 -21.56
C ARG A 161 6.98 -5.56 -20.12
N ILE A 162 8.07 -5.82 -19.38
CA ILE A 162 8.01 -6.24 -17.97
C ILE A 162 7.11 -5.29 -17.16
N ILE A 163 7.33 -3.98 -17.27
CA ILE A 163 6.58 -2.96 -16.51
C ILE A 163 5.09 -2.89 -16.88
N ASP A 164 4.70 -3.31 -18.11
CA ASP A 164 3.31 -3.21 -18.57
C ASP A 164 2.36 -4.03 -17.67
N GLY A 165 2.74 -5.27 -17.32
CA GLY A 165 1.93 -6.12 -16.45
C GLY A 165 1.71 -5.54 -15.06
N LEU A 166 2.75 -4.91 -14.51
CA LEU A 166 2.67 -4.25 -13.20
C LEU A 166 1.77 -3.01 -13.23
N ILE A 167 1.87 -2.18 -14.28
CA ILE A 167 1.01 -1.01 -14.46
C ILE A 167 -0.45 -1.46 -14.65
N ASP A 168 -0.68 -2.46 -15.50
CA ASP A 168 -2.04 -3.00 -15.74
C ASP A 168 -2.66 -3.53 -14.44
N ALA A 169 -1.90 -4.26 -13.61
CA ALA A 169 -2.36 -4.74 -12.29
C ALA A 169 -2.71 -3.59 -11.32
N CYS A 170 -1.91 -2.52 -11.30
CA CYS A 170 -2.23 -1.33 -10.50
C CYS A 170 -3.53 -0.66 -10.97
N LEU A 171 -3.73 -0.53 -12.29
CA LEU A 171 -4.95 0.04 -12.87
C LEU A 171 -6.18 -0.83 -12.59
N GLU A 172 -6.06 -2.16 -12.68
CA GLU A 172 -7.12 -3.10 -12.32
C GLU A 172 -7.53 -2.98 -10.85
N ALA A 173 -6.56 -2.78 -9.95
CA ALA A 173 -6.82 -2.48 -8.54
C ALA A 173 -7.43 -1.07 -8.30
N GLY A 174 -7.60 -0.25 -9.34
CA GLY A 174 -8.15 1.11 -9.26
C GLY A 174 -7.14 2.15 -8.78
N ILE A 175 -5.83 1.89 -8.95
CA ILE A 175 -4.74 2.80 -8.64
C ILE A 175 -4.35 3.53 -9.92
N ASN A 176 -4.79 4.79 -10.05
CA ASN A 176 -4.66 5.55 -11.29
C ASN A 176 -3.53 6.59 -11.27
N GLU A 177 -2.93 6.88 -10.10
CA GLU A 177 -1.76 7.74 -10.00
C GLU A 177 -0.51 6.88 -10.13
N ILE A 178 0.11 6.87 -11.32
CA ILE A 178 1.28 6.06 -11.64
C ILE A 178 2.50 6.96 -11.81
N TYR A 179 3.54 6.69 -11.03
CA TYR A 179 4.83 7.39 -11.09
C TYR A 179 5.93 6.40 -11.42
N ILE A 180 6.85 6.78 -12.30
CA ILE A 180 8.03 5.97 -12.65
C ILE A 180 9.27 6.83 -12.37
N VAL A 181 10.10 6.35 -11.46
CA VAL A 181 11.42 6.93 -11.21
C VAL A 181 12.39 6.36 -12.21
N ARG A 182 12.87 7.18 -13.13
CA ARG A 182 13.73 6.80 -14.25
C ARG A 182 15.10 7.44 -14.17
N GLY A 183 16.10 6.83 -14.80
CA GLY A 183 17.48 7.33 -14.81
C GLY A 183 18.22 6.84 -16.04
N TYR A 184 18.67 5.60 -16.07
CA TYR A 184 19.33 5.01 -17.22
C TYR A 184 18.40 4.99 -18.46
N LEU A 185 18.85 5.55 -19.58
CA LEU A 185 18.08 5.68 -20.84
C LEU A 185 16.66 6.22 -20.61
N ALA A 186 16.55 7.25 -19.76
CA ALA A 186 15.29 7.81 -19.26
C ALA A 186 14.29 8.17 -20.39
N GLU A 187 14.79 8.68 -21.51
CA GLU A 187 13.99 9.07 -22.69
C GLU A 187 13.22 7.91 -23.30
N GLN A 188 13.70 6.68 -23.15
CA GLN A 188 13.00 5.52 -23.71
C GLN A 188 11.69 5.21 -22.97
N PHE A 189 11.53 5.68 -21.75
CA PHE A 189 10.27 5.51 -21.00
C PHE A 189 9.11 6.32 -21.61
N ASP A 190 9.38 7.34 -22.42
CA ASP A 190 8.34 8.17 -23.03
C ASP A 190 7.39 7.33 -23.92
N GLN A 191 7.86 6.21 -24.48
CA GLN A 191 7.02 5.26 -25.22
C GLN A 191 5.86 4.68 -24.39
N LEU A 192 5.97 4.69 -23.06
CA LEU A 192 4.89 4.23 -22.19
C LEU A 192 3.65 5.12 -22.27
N LEU A 193 3.81 6.40 -22.56
CA LEU A 193 2.71 7.37 -22.63
C LEU A 193 1.70 7.05 -23.75
N TYR A 194 2.10 6.30 -24.77
CA TYR A 194 1.16 5.84 -25.82
C TYR A 194 0.09 4.89 -25.26
N LYS A 195 0.46 4.00 -24.32
CA LYS A 195 -0.47 3.06 -23.69
C LYS A 195 -1.02 3.63 -22.37
N TYR A 196 -0.20 4.37 -21.64
CA TYR A 196 -0.47 4.85 -20.28
C TYR A 196 -0.29 6.38 -20.17
N PRO A 197 -1.21 7.17 -20.73
CA PRO A 197 -1.06 8.64 -20.76
C PRO A 197 -1.12 9.28 -19.36
N MET A 198 -1.57 8.54 -18.31
CA MET A 198 -1.59 9.00 -16.92
C MET A 198 -0.25 8.88 -16.21
N VAL A 199 0.72 8.17 -16.78
CA VAL A 199 2.05 7.98 -16.17
C VAL A 199 2.78 9.31 -16.04
N LYS A 200 3.42 9.51 -14.91
CA LYS A 200 4.28 10.67 -14.60
C LYS A 200 5.70 10.17 -14.32
N PHE A 201 6.67 10.85 -14.88
CA PHE A 201 8.07 10.54 -14.66
C PHE A 201 8.69 11.39 -13.57
N LEU A 202 9.57 10.78 -12.78
CA LEU A 202 10.47 11.41 -11.85
C LEU A 202 11.90 11.06 -12.26
N ASP A 203 12.71 12.05 -12.55
CA ASP A 203 14.08 11.83 -12.99
C ASP A 203 15.01 11.69 -11.77
N ASN A 204 15.74 10.58 -11.69
CA ASN A 204 16.82 10.37 -10.74
C ASN A 204 18.14 10.73 -11.42
N ALA A 205 18.60 11.95 -11.24
CA ALA A 205 19.83 12.45 -11.87
C ALA A 205 21.11 11.80 -11.34
N VAL A 206 21.05 11.12 -10.19
CA VAL A 206 22.20 10.48 -9.51
C VAL A 206 22.11 8.95 -9.50
N TYR A 207 21.35 8.37 -10.44
CA TYR A 207 21.12 6.93 -10.54
C TYR A 207 22.40 6.09 -10.68
N ASN A 208 23.49 6.67 -11.17
CA ASN A 208 24.80 6.04 -11.36
C ASN A 208 25.81 6.39 -10.25
N GLU A 209 25.43 7.24 -9.27
CA GLU A 209 26.26 7.69 -8.18
C GLU A 209 25.83 7.14 -6.80
N ALA A 210 24.63 6.56 -6.77
CA ALA A 210 24.01 6.08 -5.53
C ALA A 210 23.16 4.85 -5.81
N ASN A 211 22.88 4.05 -4.79
CA ASN A 211 22.01 2.89 -4.88
C ASN A 211 20.50 3.31 -5.03
N ASN A 212 19.59 2.34 -5.03
CA ASN A 212 18.15 2.55 -5.24
C ASN A 212 17.50 3.51 -4.21
N ILE A 213 18.13 3.76 -3.06
CA ILE A 213 17.73 4.80 -2.10
C ILE A 213 17.64 6.19 -2.78
N SER A 214 18.44 6.46 -3.79
CA SER A 214 18.37 7.71 -4.56
C SER A 214 17.06 7.84 -5.32
N SER A 215 16.52 6.73 -5.81
CA SER A 215 15.22 6.71 -6.48
C SER A 215 14.07 6.94 -5.50
N SER A 216 14.11 6.31 -4.34
CA SER A 216 13.11 6.58 -3.29
C SER A 216 13.22 8.01 -2.74
N MET A 217 14.44 8.58 -2.66
CA MET A 217 14.67 9.97 -2.31
C MET A 217 14.02 10.93 -3.32
N ALA A 218 14.07 10.63 -4.63
CA ALA A 218 13.40 11.43 -5.66
C ALA A 218 11.87 11.39 -5.51
N ALA A 219 11.31 10.25 -5.09
CA ALA A 219 9.87 10.04 -4.93
C ALA A 219 9.35 10.25 -3.48
N ARG A 220 10.20 10.61 -2.51
CA ARG A 220 9.90 10.55 -1.07
C ARG A 220 8.61 11.27 -0.66
N HIS A 221 8.28 12.36 -1.31
CA HIS A 221 7.06 13.13 -1.01
C HIS A 221 5.75 12.48 -1.52
N LEU A 222 5.84 11.36 -2.23
CA LEU A 222 4.71 10.61 -2.77
C LEU A 222 4.42 9.30 -2.02
N LEU A 223 5.22 8.94 -1.00
CA LEU A 223 5.18 7.64 -0.34
C LEU A 223 3.91 7.38 0.50
N SER A 224 3.13 8.40 0.84
CA SER A 224 1.90 8.24 1.62
C SER A 224 0.76 7.61 0.80
N ASN A 225 0.14 6.56 1.33
CA ASN A 225 -0.89 5.75 0.65
C ASN A 225 -0.42 5.25 -0.72
N ALA A 226 0.81 4.76 -0.78
CA ALA A 226 1.49 4.42 -2.02
C ALA A 226 2.06 3.02 -2.02
N TYR A 227 1.93 2.34 -3.16
CA TYR A 227 2.79 1.22 -3.50
C TYR A 227 4.17 1.73 -3.91
N VAL A 228 5.21 1.01 -3.52
CA VAL A 228 6.57 1.10 -4.08
C VAL A 228 6.90 -0.25 -4.67
N LEU A 229 7.19 -0.28 -5.98
CA LEU A 229 7.42 -1.49 -6.75
C LEU A 229 8.78 -1.43 -7.44
N GLU A 230 9.53 -2.51 -7.38
CA GLU A 230 10.61 -2.75 -8.31
C GLU A 230 10.03 -3.04 -9.71
N ALA A 231 10.72 -2.59 -10.73
CA ALA A 231 10.18 -2.56 -12.10
C ALA A 231 10.70 -3.69 -13.00
N ASP A 232 11.22 -4.74 -12.40
CA ASP A 232 11.82 -5.92 -13.05
C ASP A 232 11.06 -7.23 -12.77
N LEU A 233 9.83 -7.09 -12.28
CA LEU A 233 8.96 -8.18 -11.88
C LEU A 233 7.94 -8.48 -12.98
N VAL A 234 7.84 -9.74 -13.38
CA VAL A 234 6.78 -10.24 -14.26
C VAL A 234 5.65 -10.79 -13.41
N ILE A 235 4.52 -10.12 -13.44
CA ILE A 235 3.32 -10.50 -12.69
C ILE A 235 2.44 -11.44 -13.50
N SER A 236 2.11 -12.60 -12.94
CA SER A 236 1.20 -13.58 -13.53
C SER A 236 -0.21 -13.49 -12.93
N ASN A 237 -0.29 -13.08 -11.66
CA ASN A 237 -1.55 -12.89 -10.93
C ASN A 237 -1.72 -11.43 -10.53
N PRO A 238 -2.47 -10.61 -11.29
CA PRO A 238 -2.66 -9.19 -10.97
C PRO A 238 -3.37 -8.95 -9.64
N LYS A 239 -4.09 -9.94 -9.09
CA LYS A 239 -4.82 -9.82 -7.81
C LYS A 239 -3.92 -9.71 -6.59
N ILE A 240 -2.60 -9.94 -6.72
CA ILE A 240 -1.66 -9.64 -5.64
C ILE A 240 -1.49 -8.14 -5.39
N ILE A 241 -1.86 -7.30 -6.36
CA ILE A 241 -2.00 -5.86 -6.15
C ILE A 241 -3.43 -5.57 -5.68
N THR A 242 -3.57 -5.16 -4.44
CA THR A 242 -4.86 -4.94 -3.79
C THR A 242 -5.17 -3.45 -3.60
N LYS A 243 -6.45 -3.12 -3.58
CA LYS A 243 -6.93 -1.74 -3.46
C LYS A 243 -6.82 -1.18 -2.05
N TYR A 244 -7.00 -2.03 -1.05
CA TYR A 244 -7.10 -1.63 0.35
C TYR A 244 -6.07 -2.36 1.20
N HIS A 245 -5.45 -1.64 2.15
CA HIS A 245 -4.45 -2.15 3.08
C HIS A 245 -4.74 -1.69 4.49
N TYR A 246 -4.75 -2.63 5.43
CA TYR A 246 -4.95 -2.30 6.84
C TYR A 246 -3.78 -1.51 7.42
N ARG A 247 -2.55 -1.88 7.04
CA ARG A 247 -1.27 -1.28 7.42
C ARG A 247 -0.31 -1.28 6.25
N SER A 248 0.86 -0.68 6.46
CA SER A 248 2.01 -0.86 5.57
C SER A 248 2.42 -2.33 5.51
N ASP A 249 2.73 -2.83 4.34
CA ASP A 249 3.08 -4.23 4.10
C ASP A 249 4.14 -4.41 3.02
N PHE A 250 4.82 -5.56 3.06
CA PHE A 250 5.64 -6.09 1.97
C PHE A 250 5.07 -7.40 1.45
N LEU A 251 5.03 -7.54 0.13
CA LEU A 251 4.73 -8.81 -0.51
C LEU A 251 5.92 -9.76 -0.35
N ALA A 252 5.66 -10.99 0.04
CA ALA A 252 6.71 -11.99 0.20
C ALA A 252 6.20 -13.42 -0.03
N ILE A 253 7.11 -14.30 -0.43
CA ILE A 253 6.85 -15.71 -0.69
C ILE A 253 7.40 -16.54 0.47
N PRO A 254 6.57 -17.39 1.12
CA PRO A 254 7.09 -18.31 2.15
C PRO A 254 8.02 -19.36 1.51
N LYS A 255 9.22 -19.52 2.09
CA LYS A 255 10.25 -20.44 1.63
C LYS A 255 10.81 -21.26 2.76
N ASP A 256 11.01 -22.56 2.49
CA ASP A 256 11.80 -23.41 3.40
C ASP A 256 13.24 -22.96 3.46
N ARG A 257 13.78 -22.53 2.31
CA ARG A 257 15.12 -21.97 2.16
C ARG A 257 15.17 -21.00 0.99
N THR A 258 15.88 -19.89 1.17
CA THR A 258 16.31 -18.99 0.10
C THR A 258 17.74 -18.52 0.34
N ASP A 259 18.47 -18.18 -0.73
CA ASP A 259 19.76 -17.51 -0.68
C ASP A 259 19.63 -16.00 -0.99
N ASP A 260 18.40 -15.52 -1.22
CA ASP A 260 18.01 -14.15 -1.56
C ASP A 260 17.58 -13.35 -0.32
N TRP A 261 17.23 -12.07 -0.51
CA TRP A 261 16.66 -11.20 0.52
C TRP A 261 15.38 -11.81 1.10
N CYS A 262 15.31 -11.88 2.42
CA CYS A 262 14.16 -12.47 3.08
C CYS A 262 13.88 -11.86 4.45
N PHE A 263 12.67 -12.10 4.94
CA PHE A 263 12.18 -11.63 6.21
C PHE A 263 12.03 -12.74 7.24
N THR A 264 12.39 -12.44 8.49
CA THR A 264 11.87 -13.14 9.66
C THR A 264 10.57 -12.45 10.09
N VAL A 265 9.51 -13.23 10.30
CA VAL A 265 8.17 -12.72 10.61
C VAL A 265 7.70 -13.30 11.94
N LYS A 266 7.11 -12.44 12.78
CA LYS A 266 6.45 -12.82 14.03
C LYS A 266 5.06 -12.18 14.09
N ASP A 267 4.03 -12.99 14.31
CA ASP A 267 2.64 -12.54 14.39
C ASP A 267 2.20 -11.69 13.18
N GLY A 268 2.68 -12.06 11.96
CA GLY A 268 2.41 -11.34 10.72
C GLY A 268 3.24 -10.07 10.50
N ILE A 269 4.09 -9.67 11.47
CA ILE A 269 4.95 -8.47 11.40
C ILE A 269 6.38 -8.86 11.04
N ILE A 270 6.99 -8.14 10.11
CA ILE A 270 8.40 -8.28 9.76
C ILE A 270 9.25 -7.79 10.93
N THR A 271 10.15 -8.65 11.42
CA THR A 271 11.03 -8.36 12.55
C THR A 271 12.50 -8.23 12.17
N GLU A 272 12.89 -8.79 11.03
CA GLU A 272 14.25 -8.76 10.52
C GLU A 272 14.26 -8.91 9.01
N GLU A 273 15.13 -8.17 8.35
CA GLU A 273 15.52 -8.33 6.95
C GLU A 273 16.93 -8.87 6.87
N LYS A 274 17.20 -9.85 6.01
CA LYS A 274 18.51 -10.47 5.82
C LYS A 274 18.65 -11.11 4.45
N VAL A 275 19.89 -11.42 4.07
CA VAL A 275 20.22 -12.23 2.89
C VAL A 275 20.37 -13.68 3.31
N GLY A 276 19.60 -14.55 2.65
CA GLY A 276 19.57 -15.98 2.93
C GLY A 276 18.88 -16.35 4.23
N GLY A 277 18.12 -17.45 4.21
CA GLY A 277 17.41 -17.92 5.39
C GLY A 277 16.76 -19.28 5.22
N LEU A 278 16.37 -19.86 6.37
CA LEU A 278 15.54 -21.06 6.46
C LEU A 278 14.21 -20.70 7.10
N ASN A 279 13.11 -21.33 6.63
CA ASN A 279 11.75 -21.07 7.10
C ASN A 279 11.45 -19.57 7.17
N CYS A 280 11.68 -18.86 6.07
CA CYS A 280 11.63 -17.40 5.96
C CYS A 280 10.67 -16.97 4.86
N TRP A 281 10.53 -15.65 4.69
CA TRP A 281 9.69 -15.04 3.67
C TRP A 281 10.57 -14.30 2.67
N GLN A 282 10.73 -14.85 1.47
CA GLN A 282 11.52 -14.20 0.41
C GLN A 282 10.84 -12.90 -0.02
N MET A 283 11.58 -11.81 -0.01
CA MET A 283 11.12 -10.50 -0.46
C MET A 283 10.83 -10.50 -1.97
N VAL A 284 9.81 -9.78 -2.41
CA VAL A 284 9.38 -9.72 -3.81
C VAL A 284 9.53 -8.31 -4.41
N GLY A 285 10.05 -7.33 -3.66
CA GLY A 285 10.24 -5.97 -4.19
C GLY A 285 8.94 -5.18 -4.41
N ILE A 286 7.83 -5.56 -3.77
CA ILE A 286 6.56 -4.82 -3.78
C ILE A 286 6.14 -4.55 -2.34
N SER A 287 5.93 -3.26 -2.02
CA SER A 287 5.47 -2.82 -0.72
C SER A 287 4.37 -1.77 -0.82
N TYR A 288 3.55 -1.67 0.21
CA TYR A 288 2.59 -0.59 0.38
C TYR A 288 2.88 0.19 1.67
N TRP A 289 2.78 1.51 1.60
CA TRP A 289 3.01 2.44 2.71
C TRP A 289 1.76 3.26 2.98
N ASP A 290 1.24 3.16 4.18
CA ASP A 290 0.06 3.93 4.56
C ASP A 290 0.38 5.43 4.74
N GLU A 291 -0.63 6.24 5.06
CA GLU A 291 -0.48 7.69 5.12
C GLU A 291 0.53 8.12 6.19
N GLU A 292 0.50 7.49 7.37
CA GLU A 292 1.38 7.83 8.48
C GLU A 292 2.79 7.33 8.24
N ASP A 293 2.93 6.06 7.88
CA ASP A 293 4.23 5.43 7.65
C ASP A 293 4.91 6.02 6.41
N GLY A 294 4.18 6.33 5.34
CA GLY A 294 4.75 7.00 4.16
C GLY A 294 5.33 8.39 4.47
N ARG A 295 4.71 9.14 5.39
CA ARG A 295 5.27 10.43 5.86
C ARG A 295 6.54 10.24 6.71
N LYS A 296 6.56 9.24 7.60
CA LYS A 296 7.76 8.89 8.37
C LYS A 296 8.89 8.45 7.44
N LEU A 297 8.55 7.56 6.49
CA LEU A 297 9.50 7.01 5.53
C LEU A 297 10.17 8.10 4.69
N ALA A 298 9.43 9.12 4.27
CA ALA A 298 9.99 10.27 3.56
C ALA A 298 11.10 10.97 4.36
N ALA A 299 10.89 11.17 5.65
CA ALA A 299 11.86 11.81 6.55
C ALA A 299 13.05 10.88 6.86
N ASP A 300 12.79 9.59 7.08
CA ASP A 300 13.81 8.60 7.40
C ASP A 300 14.73 8.31 6.19
N ILE A 301 14.19 8.30 4.97
CA ILE A 301 14.98 8.22 3.73
C ILE A 301 15.88 9.45 3.60
N GLU A 302 15.36 10.66 3.79
CA GLU A 302 16.15 11.89 3.71
C GLU A 302 17.26 11.89 4.76
N HIS A 303 16.94 11.49 5.99
CA HIS A 303 17.92 11.37 7.07
C HIS A 303 19.02 10.35 6.74
N THR A 304 18.64 9.13 6.34
CA THR A 304 19.59 8.04 6.02
C THR A 304 20.48 8.40 4.84
N TYR A 305 19.89 8.97 3.78
CA TYR A 305 20.61 9.39 2.57
C TYR A 305 21.69 10.43 2.86
N ALA A 306 21.46 11.32 3.83
CA ALA A 306 22.40 12.37 4.23
C ALA A 306 23.57 11.85 5.12
N GLN A 307 23.48 10.63 5.67
CA GLN A 307 24.53 10.07 6.51
C GLN A 307 25.73 9.59 5.68
N PRO A 308 26.95 9.50 6.27
CA PRO A 308 28.06 8.82 5.63
C PRO A 308 27.68 7.37 5.25
N GLY A 309 27.92 6.98 3.99
CA GLY A 309 27.52 5.67 3.47
C GLY A 309 26.01 5.53 3.23
N GLY A 310 25.23 6.60 3.31
CA GLY A 310 23.78 6.57 3.11
C GLY A 310 23.39 6.37 1.66
N LYS A 311 24.18 6.87 0.72
CA LYS A 311 23.94 6.74 -0.73
C LYS A 311 24.09 5.31 -1.27
N GLU A 312 24.87 4.49 -0.59
CA GLU A 312 25.14 3.10 -0.93
C GLU A 312 24.08 2.13 -0.42
N ARG A 313 23.10 2.62 0.38
CA ARG A 313 22.06 1.81 0.99
C ARG A 313 20.95 1.48 0.02
N TYR A 314 20.32 0.32 0.23
CA TYR A 314 19.03 -0.01 -0.35
C TYR A 314 17.93 0.71 0.41
N TRP A 315 16.90 1.20 -0.30
CA TRP A 315 15.85 2.00 0.32
C TRP A 315 15.00 1.19 1.31
N GLU A 316 14.78 -0.09 1.04
CA GLU A 316 14.03 -1.01 1.90
C GLU A 316 14.69 -1.21 3.26
N GLN A 317 16.01 -1.07 3.34
CA GLN A 317 16.76 -1.11 4.61
C GLN A 317 16.41 0.08 5.52
N VAL A 318 15.91 1.18 4.98
CA VAL A 318 15.55 2.35 5.79
C VAL A 318 14.47 1.98 6.80
N PRO A 319 13.28 1.48 6.41
CA PRO A 319 12.22 1.13 7.34
C PRO A 319 12.45 -0.23 8.04
N LEU A 320 13.21 -1.16 7.44
CA LEU A 320 13.31 -2.53 7.95
C LEU A 320 14.55 -2.78 8.81
N VAL A 321 15.59 -1.94 8.67
CA VAL A 321 16.86 -2.09 9.40
C VAL A 321 17.19 -0.84 10.21
N PHE A 322 17.34 0.33 9.55
CA PHE A 322 17.88 1.52 10.20
C PHE A 322 16.88 2.23 11.13
N HIS A 323 15.58 2.21 10.77
CA HIS A 323 14.51 2.87 11.51
C HIS A 323 13.36 1.90 11.85
N LYS A 324 13.63 0.61 11.98
CA LYS A 324 12.63 -0.44 12.19
C LYS A 324 11.65 -0.17 13.34
N ASP A 325 12.12 0.51 14.39
CA ASP A 325 11.31 0.83 15.56
C ASP A 325 10.22 1.91 15.26
N HIS A 326 10.32 2.59 14.11
CA HIS A 326 9.30 3.54 13.65
C HIS A 326 8.09 2.86 13.01
N TYR A 327 8.19 1.58 12.62
CA TYR A 327 7.24 0.90 11.76
C TYR A 327 6.75 -0.42 12.34
N GLN A 328 5.55 -0.81 11.92
CA GLN A 328 5.01 -2.15 12.08
C GLN A 328 4.55 -2.65 10.71
N VAL A 329 5.48 -3.15 9.92
CA VAL A 329 5.24 -3.60 8.55
C VAL A 329 4.73 -5.03 8.56
N GLU A 330 3.57 -5.29 7.97
CA GLU A 330 3.02 -6.63 7.81
C GLU A 330 3.66 -7.35 6.63
N VAL A 331 3.80 -8.69 6.73
CA VAL A 331 4.06 -9.52 5.56
C VAL A 331 2.72 -9.83 4.88
N ARG A 332 2.66 -9.67 3.55
CA ARG A 332 1.52 -10.07 2.74
C ARG A 332 1.94 -11.21 1.83
N PRO A 333 1.35 -12.41 1.98
CA PRO A 333 1.78 -13.59 1.25
C PRO A 333 1.42 -13.53 -0.23
N CYS A 334 2.33 -14.03 -1.07
CA CYS A 334 2.06 -14.45 -2.45
C CYS A 334 2.80 -15.76 -2.74
N ARG A 335 2.68 -16.28 -3.96
CA ARG A 335 3.23 -17.56 -4.37
C ARG A 335 4.23 -17.37 -5.49
N ASP A 336 5.10 -18.36 -5.70
CA ASP A 336 6.05 -18.37 -6.82
C ASP A 336 5.39 -18.23 -8.20
N GLU A 337 4.20 -18.81 -8.36
CA GLU A 337 3.45 -18.71 -9.61
C GLU A 337 2.79 -17.34 -9.86
N ASP A 338 2.63 -16.51 -8.82
CA ASP A 338 1.99 -15.20 -8.94
C ASP A 338 2.91 -14.15 -9.55
N ILE A 339 4.22 -14.27 -9.34
CA ILE A 339 5.20 -13.25 -9.71
C ILE A 339 6.60 -13.85 -9.84
N ILE A 340 7.35 -13.38 -10.83
CA ILE A 340 8.73 -13.81 -11.10
C ILE A 340 9.60 -12.57 -11.29
N GLU A 341 10.72 -12.51 -10.56
CA GLU A 341 11.77 -11.55 -10.82
C GLU A 341 12.69 -12.04 -11.94
N ILE A 342 13.07 -11.15 -12.86
CA ILE A 342 14.01 -11.47 -13.95
C ILE A 342 15.27 -10.65 -13.73
N ASP A 343 16.26 -11.23 -13.11
CA ASP A 343 17.48 -10.54 -12.73
C ASP A 343 18.59 -10.64 -13.76
N THR A 344 18.64 -11.76 -14.47
CA THR A 344 19.75 -12.09 -15.37
C THR A 344 19.27 -12.37 -16.78
N PHE A 345 20.17 -12.17 -17.75
CA PHE A 345 19.90 -12.56 -19.15
C PHE A 345 19.64 -14.07 -19.29
N ARG A 346 20.24 -14.90 -18.42
CA ARG A 346 19.98 -16.35 -18.40
C ARG A 346 18.55 -16.67 -17.99
N GLU A 347 18.01 -15.99 -17.00
CA GLU A 347 16.61 -16.14 -16.58
C GLU A 347 15.67 -15.67 -17.68
N LEU A 348 15.95 -14.51 -18.31
CA LEU A 348 15.17 -14.05 -19.46
C LEU A 348 15.09 -15.10 -20.56
N LYS A 349 16.22 -15.72 -20.94
CA LYS A 349 16.28 -16.84 -21.91
C LYS A 349 15.50 -18.08 -21.46
N ALA A 350 15.50 -18.37 -20.16
CA ALA A 350 14.76 -19.50 -19.61
C ALA A 350 13.24 -19.30 -19.76
N ILE A 351 12.78 -18.07 -19.58
CA ILE A 351 11.36 -17.70 -19.66
C ILE A 351 10.93 -17.47 -21.12
N ASP A 352 11.69 -16.72 -21.89
CA ASP A 352 11.33 -16.38 -23.28
C ASP A 352 12.41 -16.86 -24.27
N LYS A 353 12.10 -17.92 -25.00
CA LYS A 353 13.00 -18.57 -25.97
C LYS A 353 13.32 -17.71 -27.18
N THR A 354 12.64 -16.60 -27.39
CA THR A 354 12.99 -15.67 -28.49
C THR A 354 14.37 -15.02 -28.29
N TYR A 355 14.92 -15.08 -27.08
CA TYR A 355 16.27 -14.62 -26.75
C TYR A 355 17.36 -15.68 -26.86
N ASP A 356 17.04 -16.92 -27.24
CA ASP A 356 17.97 -18.02 -27.44
C ASP A 356 18.59 -17.97 -28.86
N VAL A 357 19.14 -16.82 -29.28
CA VAL A 357 19.81 -16.63 -30.57
C VAL A 357 21.31 -16.70 -30.44
#